data_f8636c8b8ed240d3ea733abfef831fd1
#
_entry.id   f8636c8b8ed240d3ea733abfef831fd1
#
_cell.length_a   1.000
_cell.length_b   1.000
_cell.length_c   1.000
_cell.angle_alpha   90.00
_cell.angle_beta   90.00
_cell.angle_gamma   90.00
#
_symmetry.space_group_name_H-M   'P 1'
#
loop_
_entity.id
_entity.type
_entity.pdbx_description
1 polymer ?
#
loop_
_entity_poly.entity_id
_entity_poly.type
_entity_poly.pdbx_seq_one_letter_code
_entity_poly.pdbx_strand_id
1 'polypeptide(L)' 'MKEYDGLTLEERARLTDIQDLLIARYVEQKEALEEGKRPRAREIDFEIKELRHEMETIKEWANV' A
#
# COMPACT_ATOMS: atom_id res chain seq x y z
N MET A 1 19.11 5.22 14.57
CA MET A 1 18.11 4.36 14.84
C MET A 1 17.28 4.02 13.67
N LYS A 2 16.90 2.87 13.56
CA LYS A 2 16.27 2.42 12.38
C LYS A 2 14.89 1.99 12.67
N GLU A 3 13.93 2.51 11.96
CA GLU A 3 12.57 2.11 12.15
C GLU A 3 12.31 0.69 11.75
N TYR A 4 13.21 0.06 11.01
CA TYR A 4 12.96 -1.27 10.49
C TYR A 4 13.90 -2.31 11.06
N ASP A 5 14.41 -2.06 12.25
CA ASP A 5 15.38 -2.99 12.87
C ASP A 5 14.80 -4.39 13.05
N GLY A 6 13.51 -4.49 13.30
CA GLY A 6 12.91 -5.78 13.54
C GLY A 6 12.43 -6.50 12.30
N LEU A 7 12.62 -5.93 11.12
CA LEU A 7 12.09 -6.53 9.90
C LEU A 7 13.03 -7.57 9.33
N THR A 8 12.45 -8.69 8.87
CA THR A 8 13.19 -9.65 8.09
C THR A 8 13.39 -9.13 6.68
N LEU A 9 14.25 -9.81 5.92
CA LEU A 9 14.43 -9.46 4.51
C LEU A 9 13.12 -9.62 3.73
N GLU A 10 12.36 -10.67 4.06
CA GLU A 10 11.09 -10.89 3.39
C GLU A 10 10.10 -9.78 3.68
N GLU A 11 10.07 -9.31 4.93
CA GLU A 11 9.17 -8.23 5.30
C GLU A 11 9.56 -6.93 4.62
N ARG A 12 10.87 -6.67 4.51
CA ARG A 12 11.32 -5.48 3.80
C ARG A 12 10.94 -5.52 2.33
N ALA A 13 11.10 -6.68 1.71
CA ALA A 13 10.73 -6.84 0.31
C ALA A 13 9.23 -6.64 0.15
N ARG A 14 8.44 -7.16 1.09
CA ARG A 14 6.99 -6.98 1.02
C ARG A 14 6.61 -5.51 1.15
N LEU A 15 7.26 -4.77 2.05
CA LEU A 15 6.99 -3.35 2.19
C LEU A 15 7.28 -2.60 0.89
N THR A 16 8.40 -2.94 0.25
CA THR A 16 8.74 -2.31 -1.03
C THR A 16 7.69 -2.63 -2.08
N ASP A 17 7.25 -3.89 -2.15
CA ASP A 17 6.21 -4.29 -3.08
C ASP A 17 4.92 -3.51 -2.84
N ILE A 18 4.53 -3.36 -1.58
CA ILE A 18 3.32 -2.64 -1.23
C ILE A 18 3.45 -1.18 -1.65
N GLN A 19 4.59 -0.57 -1.43
CA GLN A 19 4.80 0.81 -1.84
C GLN A 19 4.65 0.98 -3.34
N ASP A 20 5.23 0.05 -4.11
CA ASP A 20 5.10 0.09 -5.56
C ASP A 20 3.65 -0.10 -6.00
N LEU A 21 2.95 -1.04 -5.37
CA LEU A 21 1.55 -1.28 -5.67
C LEU A 21 0.70 -0.06 -5.34
N LEU A 22 1.00 0.62 -4.23
CA LEU A 22 0.25 1.81 -3.86
C LEU A 22 0.41 2.90 -4.90
N ILE A 23 1.62 3.11 -5.38
CA ILE A 23 1.83 4.11 -6.42
C ILE A 23 0.99 3.79 -7.65
N ALA A 24 1.00 2.52 -8.08
CA ALA A 24 0.24 2.11 -9.24
C ALA A 24 -1.26 2.30 -9.01
N ARG A 25 -1.74 1.96 -7.79
CA ARG A 25 -3.16 2.11 -7.49
C ARG A 25 -3.58 3.57 -7.48
N TYR A 26 -2.74 4.46 -6.95
CA TYR A 26 -3.08 5.88 -6.94
C TYR A 26 -3.18 6.43 -8.36
N VAL A 27 -2.28 6.02 -9.24
CA VAL A 27 -2.33 6.46 -10.64
C VAL A 27 -3.61 5.97 -11.29
N GLU A 28 -3.95 4.69 -11.09
CA GLU A 28 -5.17 4.14 -11.66
C GLU A 28 -6.41 4.84 -11.13
N GLN A 29 -6.41 5.17 -9.85
CA GLN A 29 -7.56 5.85 -9.25
C GLN A 29 -7.74 7.22 -9.88
N LYS A 30 -6.66 7.95 -10.05
CA LYS A 30 -6.73 9.26 -10.67
C LYS A 30 -7.29 9.16 -12.08
N GLU A 31 -6.81 8.19 -12.85
CA GLU A 31 -7.29 8.00 -14.21
C GLU A 31 -8.77 7.63 -14.24
N ALA A 32 -9.19 6.75 -13.31
CA ALA A 32 -10.59 6.36 -13.25
C ALA A 32 -11.48 7.57 -12.94
N LEU A 33 -11.04 8.44 -12.03
CA LEU A 33 -11.80 9.63 -11.70
C LEU A 33 -11.86 10.59 -12.87
N GLU A 34 -10.75 10.76 -13.59
CA GLU A 34 -10.72 11.63 -14.75
C GLU A 34 -11.63 11.15 -15.86
N GLU A 35 -11.80 9.83 -15.96
CA GLU A 35 -12.67 9.23 -16.97
C GLU A 35 -14.11 9.09 -16.49
N GLY A 36 -14.39 9.52 -15.27
CA GLY A 36 -15.74 9.44 -14.75
C GLY A 36 -16.15 8.05 -14.26
N LYS A 37 -15.19 7.16 -14.09
CA LYS A 37 -15.46 5.77 -13.69
C LYS A 37 -15.47 5.66 -12.18
N ARG A 38 -16.51 6.20 -11.54
CA ARG A 38 -16.58 6.25 -10.09
C ARG A 38 -16.60 4.88 -9.42
N PRO A 39 -17.35 3.90 -9.94
CA PRO A 39 -17.32 2.57 -9.30
C PRO A 39 -15.92 1.96 -9.29
N ARG A 40 -15.18 2.14 -10.41
CA ARG A 40 -13.82 1.62 -10.47
C ARG A 40 -12.91 2.36 -9.48
N ALA A 41 -13.09 3.66 -9.38
CA ALA A 41 -12.28 4.45 -8.44
C ALA A 41 -12.52 4.01 -7.01
N ARG A 42 -13.75 3.61 -6.66
CA ARG A 42 -14.04 3.11 -5.32
C ARG A 42 -13.38 1.77 -5.06
N GLU A 43 -13.38 0.88 -6.06
CA GLU A 43 -12.70 -0.39 -5.91
C GLU A 43 -11.22 -0.19 -5.65
N ILE A 44 -10.62 0.72 -6.40
CA ILE A 44 -9.20 1.02 -6.23
C ILE A 44 -8.94 1.62 -4.86
N ASP A 45 -9.82 2.49 -4.38
CA ASP A 45 -9.68 3.08 -3.05
C ASP A 45 -9.67 2.00 -1.98
N PHE A 46 -10.53 1.01 -2.12
CA PHE A 46 -10.58 -0.11 -1.18
C PHE A 46 -9.26 -0.88 -1.21
N GLU A 47 -8.73 -1.15 -2.40
CA GLU A 47 -7.45 -1.83 -2.53
C GLU A 47 -6.32 -1.03 -1.88
N ILE A 48 -6.34 0.29 -2.06
CA ILE A 48 -5.35 1.16 -1.43
C ILE A 48 -5.40 1.04 0.08
N LYS A 49 -6.61 1.06 0.64
CA LYS A 49 -6.76 0.96 2.09
C LYS A 49 -6.26 -0.38 2.62
N GLU A 50 -6.52 -1.45 1.89
CA GLU A 50 -6.04 -2.76 2.30
C GLU A 50 -4.51 -2.83 2.27
N LEU A 51 -3.90 -2.29 1.22
CA LEU A 51 -2.46 -2.27 1.13
C LEU A 51 -1.83 -1.45 2.24
N ARG A 52 -2.42 -0.30 2.54
CA ARG A 52 -1.92 0.54 3.62
C ARG A 52 -2.05 -0.15 4.97
N HIS A 53 -3.14 -0.86 5.17
CA HIS A 53 -3.34 -1.60 6.41
C HIS A 53 -2.28 -2.69 6.56
N GLU A 54 -2.00 -3.42 5.49
CA GLU A 54 -0.96 -4.44 5.52
C GLU A 54 0.39 -3.84 5.85
N MET A 55 0.71 -2.71 5.23
CA MET A 55 1.97 -2.04 5.49
C MET A 55 2.10 -1.63 6.95
N GLU A 56 1.04 -1.08 7.51
CA GLU A 56 1.06 -0.67 8.91
C GLU A 56 1.19 -1.85 9.85
N THR A 57 0.53 -2.96 9.52
CA THR A 57 0.64 -4.17 10.32
C THR A 57 2.07 -4.69 10.36
N ILE A 58 2.74 -4.70 9.21
CA ILE A 58 4.12 -5.14 9.16
C ILE A 58 5.00 -4.24 10.01
N LYS A 59 4.79 -2.92 9.93
CA LYS A 59 5.58 -1.98 10.72
C LYS A 59 5.34 -2.13 12.20
N GLU A 60 4.10 -2.40 12.60
CA GLU A 60 3.78 -2.61 14.00
C GLU A 60 4.50 -3.84 14.54
N TRP A 61 4.51 -4.92 13.76
CA TRP A 61 5.21 -6.13 14.18
C TRP A 61 6.70 -5.88 14.37
N ALA A 62 7.28 -5.05 13.51
CA ALA A 62 8.69 -4.72 13.59
C ALA A 62 9.03 -3.96 14.87
N ASN A 63 8.07 -3.23 15.42
CA ASN A 63 8.31 -2.41 16.60
C ASN A 63 7.93 -3.10 17.91
N VAL A 64 7.50 -4.34 17.85
CA VAL A 64 7.20 -5.12 19.03
C VAL A 64 8.44 -5.82 19.54
#